data_9cad03988ac0f5a3aa85627c2488bc88
#
_entry.id   9cad03988ac0f5a3aa85627c2488bc88
#
_cell.length_a   1.000
_cell.length_b   1.000
_cell.length_c   1.000
_cell.angle_alpha   90.00
_cell.angle_beta   90.00
_cell.angle_gamma   90.00
#
_symmetry.space_group_name_H-M   'P 1'
#
loop_
_entity.id
_entity.type
_entity.pdbx_description
1 polymer ?
#
loop_
_entity_poly.entity_id
_entity_poly.type
_entity_poly.pdbx_seq_one_letter_code
_entity_poly.pdbx_strand_id
1 'polypeptide(L)'
;MLTPQTLQKLPDDLIDLVSEVQTDIIKSIAKKLVKADYLTPSAEWQLYKASQLKMSTKEITAMLAEFTGKSKRQISKLYTDACKEAINNDAKIYRTYGKDCSAALRSVALSNTLKAGVKNANGMTKNLCKSMVESSQATVTHLMDKAWLKVQSGAFTYQDAIYDAVVELAKQGIATVTYPSGKTDWADVAVRRAVMTGISQTAGQMQLDLAAEMDCDLVEVTAHMGARPSHALWQGKVYSISGKSKKYPKLSTATGYGTGDGLKGWNCRHDFYPFFEGISERANLPVDVTENNRQYELSQKQRAMERSIRATKRRLAAYDGAISETEDEVLKRRLQNQFERHSAILKTKEKRLSEFCDTNDLYPEKDRVRVVGFNKSVSQKAVYGNNRYFVKQMKSYGIENPPKSLDIFENMKYNNSPECKLMNAYITSVKKGKFSPLVGYDHYKKLHNEINNSLVGLTTTNGIEITGQSDHFIERVIGVIKDPDTGKKRLGVELQDIQDALTNGKAMKPKISRDKNGNILYDEDGKPKISQLFVTDKCAVSINPETGVLIQCNPK
;
A
#
# COMPACT_ATOMS: atom_id res chain seq x y z
N MET A 1 11.83 29.64 13.57
CA MET A 1 10.77 28.61 13.45
C MET A 1 11.13 27.58 12.41
N LEU A 2 10.63 26.37 12.54
CA LEU A 2 10.77 25.30 11.57
C LEU A 2 9.50 25.18 10.73
N THR A 3 9.62 25.06 9.40
CA THR A 3 8.44 24.88 8.55
C THR A 3 7.87 23.47 8.69
N PRO A 4 6.56 23.27 8.42
CA PRO A 4 5.97 21.93 8.42
C PRO A 4 6.68 20.96 7.46
N GLN A 5 7.17 21.43 6.32
CA GLN A 5 7.93 20.67 5.33
C GLN A 5 9.31 20.28 5.86
N THR A 6 10.04 21.20 6.50
CA THR A 6 11.33 20.92 7.13
C THR A 6 11.17 19.83 8.20
N LEU A 7 10.22 20.00 9.15
CA LEU A 7 9.95 19.01 10.20
C LEU A 7 9.63 17.63 9.65
N GLN A 8 8.91 17.56 8.52
CA GLN A 8 8.51 16.29 7.91
C GLN A 8 9.69 15.52 7.32
N LYS A 9 10.70 16.20 6.76
CA LYS A 9 11.86 15.60 6.09
C LYS A 9 13.03 15.28 7.04
N LEU A 10 13.14 16.01 8.15
CA LEU A 10 14.24 15.85 9.11
C LEU A 10 14.58 14.40 9.51
N PRO A 11 13.61 13.49 9.76
CA PRO A 11 13.94 12.15 10.20
C PRO A 11 14.24 11.14 9.07
N ASP A 12 14.19 11.54 7.78
CA ASP A 12 14.21 10.58 6.66
C ASP A 12 15.50 9.74 6.62
N ASP A 13 16.68 10.34 6.80
CA ASP A 13 17.96 9.59 6.84
C ASP A 13 18.02 8.59 8.00
N LEU A 14 17.45 8.94 9.15
CA LEU A 14 17.42 8.06 10.31
C LEU A 14 16.41 6.91 10.12
N ILE A 15 15.30 7.20 9.44
CA ILE A 15 14.30 6.20 9.06
C ILE A 15 14.88 5.20 8.08
N ASP A 16 15.70 5.65 7.13
CA ASP A 16 16.42 4.78 6.20
C ASP A 16 17.31 3.80 6.96
N LEU A 17 18.11 4.27 7.93
CA LEU A 17 18.93 3.39 8.77
C LEU A 17 18.09 2.37 9.56
N VAL A 18 16.98 2.77 10.14
CA VAL A 18 16.07 1.85 10.85
C VAL A 18 15.46 0.85 9.90
N SER A 19 15.04 1.29 8.72
CA SER A 19 14.46 0.42 7.69
C SER A 19 15.46 -0.63 7.19
N GLU A 20 16.73 -0.26 7.04
CA GLU A 20 17.82 -1.17 6.68
C GLU A 20 17.97 -2.27 7.71
N VAL A 21 18.20 -1.90 8.97
CA VAL A 21 18.36 -2.85 10.08
C VAL A 21 17.14 -3.76 10.24
N GLN A 22 15.93 -3.22 10.16
CA GLN A 22 14.70 -4.05 10.21
C GLN A 22 14.69 -5.11 9.11
N THR A 23 15.05 -4.72 7.89
CA THR A 23 15.03 -5.63 6.74
C THR A 23 16.11 -6.70 6.86
N ASP A 24 17.28 -6.33 7.35
CA ASP A 24 18.40 -7.28 7.55
C ASP A 24 18.08 -8.29 8.66
N ILE A 25 17.46 -7.85 9.75
CA ILE A 25 16.98 -8.75 10.81
C ILE A 25 15.92 -9.72 10.24
N ILE A 26 14.94 -9.24 9.47
CA ILE A 26 13.93 -10.10 8.83
C ILE A 26 14.57 -11.15 7.93
N LYS A 27 15.52 -10.75 7.08
CA LYS A 27 16.24 -11.66 6.20
C LYS A 27 17.06 -12.68 6.99
N SER A 28 17.77 -12.24 8.04
CA SER A 28 18.56 -13.14 8.90
C SER A 28 17.66 -14.19 9.57
N ILE A 29 16.53 -13.80 10.11
CA ILE A 29 15.57 -14.75 10.72
C ILE A 29 15.01 -15.71 9.67
N ALA A 30 14.59 -15.21 8.49
CA ALA A 30 14.08 -16.05 7.42
C ALA A 30 15.09 -17.14 6.99
N LYS A 31 16.36 -16.76 6.86
CA LYS A 31 17.46 -17.68 6.57
C LYS A 31 17.63 -18.74 7.66
N LYS A 32 17.58 -18.34 8.92
CA LYS A 32 17.71 -19.29 10.06
C LYS A 32 16.54 -20.27 10.13
N LEU A 33 15.31 -19.81 9.85
CA LEU A 33 14.13 -20.68 9.82
C LEU A 33 14.25 -21.79 8.79
N VAL A 34 14.83 -21.53 7.61
CA VAL A 34 14.98 -22.56 6.56
C VAL A 34 16.17 -23.49 6.80
N LYS A 35 17.13 -23.11 7.65
CA LYS A 35 18.30 -23.93 8.00
C LYS A 35 18.16 -24.71 9.32
N ALA A 36 17.16 -24.39 10.13
CA ALA A 36 17.01 -25.01 11.43
C ALA A 36 16.66 -26.50 11.31
N ASP A 37 17.24 -27.34 12.16
CA ASP A 37 16.94 -28.76 12.23
C ASP A 37 15.72 -29.02 13.10
N TYR A 38 14.55 -29.11 12.47
CA TYR A 38 13.29 -29.40 13.14
C TYR A 38 13.06 -30.90 13.38
N LEU A 39 13.99 -31.76 12.96
CA LEU A 39 13.99 -33.21 13.27
C LEU A 39 14.69 -33.51 14.60
N THR A 40 15.32 -32.50 15.24
CA THR A 40 15.93 -32.64 16.55
C THR A 40 14.95 -33.26 17.56
N PRO A 41 15.34 -34.34 18.28
CA PRO A 41 14.48 -35.00 19.25
C PRO A 41 14.00 -34.06 20.36
N SER A 42 12.84 -34.36 20.95
CA SER A 42 12.22 -33.51 21.98
C SER A 42 13.14 -33.24 23.17
N ALA A 43 13.93 -34.21 23.58
CA ALA A 43 14.87 -34.07 24.71
C ALA A 43 15.99 -33.04 24.44
N GLU A 44 16.39 -32.89 23.17
CA GLU A 44 17.50 -32.00 22.77
C GLU A 44 17.01 -30.69 22.19
N TRP A 45 15.73 -30.59 21.80
CA TRP A 45 15.17 -29.43 21.16
C TRP A 45 15.42 -28.12 21.91
N GLN A 46 15.23 -28.12 23.22
CA GLN A 46 15.41 -26.92 24.03
C GLN A 46 16.87 -26.41 24.00
N LEU A 47 17.84 -27.34 24.03
CA LEU A 47 19.26 -27.01 23.96
C LEU A 47 19.63 -26.49 22.54
N TYR A 48 19.15 -27.18 21.51
CA TYR A 48 19.35 -26.77 20.12
C TYR A 48 18.76 -25.37 19.89
N LYS A 49 17.49 -25.15 20.27
CA LYS A 49 16.83 -23.85 20.15
C LYS A 49 17.57 -22.76 20.92
N ALA A 50 18.00 -23.02 22.15
CA ALA A 50 18.76 -22.05 22.95
C ALA A 50 20.07 -21.65 22.25
N SER A 51 20.78 -22.59 21.63
CA SER A 51 21.97 -22.30 20.83
C SER A 51 21.65 -21.41 19.64
N GLN A 52 20.60 -21.72 18.86
CA GLN A 52 20.17 -20.91 17.72
C GLN A 52 19.74 -19.51 18.13
N LEU A 53 19.02 -19.38 19.25
CA LEU A 53 18.63 -18.08 19.81
C LEU A 53 19.84 -17.25 20.25
N LYS A 54 20.82 -17.87 20.90
CA LYS A 54 22.06 -17.19 21.30
C LYS A 54 22.82 -16.64 20.09
N MET A 55 22.97 -17.44 19.04
CA MET A 55 23.60 -17.00 17.79
C MET A 55 22.80 -15.88 17.11
N SER A 56 21.48 -16.02 17.02
CA SER A 56 20.58 -15.00 16.46
C SER A 56 20.68 -13.68 17.25
N THR A 57 20.65 -13.75 18.57
CA THR A 57 20.75 -12.58 19.45
C THR A 57 22.07 -11.84 19.24
N LYS A 58 23.20 -12.58 19.19
CA LYS A 58 24.52 -11.98 18.96
C LYS A 58 24.56 -11.21 17.63
N GLU A 59 24.06 -11.80 16.56
CA GLU A 59 24.01 -11.19 15.24
C GLU A 59 23.11 -9.93 15.23
N ILE A 60 21.88 -10.04 15.76
CA ILE A 60 20.94 -8.92 15.85
C ILE A 60 21.52 -7.79 16.70
N THR A 61 22.18 -8.12 17.82
CA THR A 61 22.80 -7.13 18.70
C THR A 61 23.95 -6.41 17.97
N ALA A 62 24.75 -7.11 17.15
CA ALA A 62 25.80 -6.48 16.35
C ALA A 62 25.23 -5.49 15.31
N MET A 63 24.18 -5.89 14.58
CA MET A 63 23.48 -5.01 13.64
C MET A 63 22.93 -3.75 14.33
N LEU A 64 22.36 -3.91 15.52
CA LEU A 64 21.81 -2.78 16.29
C LEU A 64 22.88 -1.93 16.96
N ALA A 65 24.05 -2.49 17.27
CA ALA A 65 25.20 -1.72 17.77
C ALA A 65 25.74 -0.79 16.66
N GLU A 66 25.87 -1.31 15.44
CA GLU A 66 26.27 -0.51 14.29
C GLU A 66 25.25 0.61 14.00
N PHE A 67 23.95 0.28 13.98
CA PHE A 67 22.88 1.25 13.87
C PHE A 67 22.96 2.33 14.96
N THR A 68 23.16 1.92 16.23
CA THR A 68 23.25 2.86 17.36
C THR A 68 24.42 3.83 17.19
N GLY A 69 25.58 3.35 16.72
CA GLY A 69 26.75 4.19 16.44
C GLY A 69 26.50 5.22 15.33
N LYS A 70 25.85 4.82 14.24
CA LYS A 70 25.49 5.71 13.13
C LYS A 70 24.39 6.69 13.55
N SER A 71 23.34 6.22 14.21
CA SER A 71 22.19 7.03 14.60
C SER A 71 22.53 8.11 15.63
N LYS A 72 23.44 7.82 16.58
CA LYS A 72 23.90 8.79 17.58
C LYS A 72 24.51 10.05 16.95
N ARG A 73 25.34 9.88 15.92
CA ARG A 73 25.95 11.01 15.18
C ARG A 73 24.90 11.80 14.41
N GLN A 74 24.00 11.09 13.70
CA GLN A 74 22.93 11.74 12.95
C GLN A 74 21.95 12.47 13.84
N ILE A 75 21.50 11.89 14.97
CA ILE A 75 20.63 12.54 15.94
C ILE A 75 21.27 13.83 16.45
N SER A 76 22.53 13.78 16.89
CA SER A 76 23.22 14.98 17.38
C SER A 76 23.27 16.07 16.32
N LYS A 77 23.55 15.73 15.08
CA LYS A 77 23.57 16.68 13.97
C LYS A 77 22.16 17.24 13.69
N LEU A 78 21.16 16.37 13.53
CA LEU A 78 19.78 16.77 13.23
C LEU A 78 19.21 17.74 14.29
N TYR A 79 19.41 17.43 15.58
CA TYR A 79 18.95 18.30 16.66
C TYR A 79 19.69 19.63 16.66
N THR A 80 21.01 19.61 16.49
CA THR A 80 21.82 20.83 16.46
C THR A 80 21.41 21.74 15.30
N ASP A 81 21.30 21.18 14.10
CA ASP A 81 21.01 21.96 12.89
C ASP A 81 19.57 22.51 12.93
N ALA A 82 18.59 21.69 13.28
CA ALA A 82 17.20 22.11 13.36
C ALA A 82 16.93 23.13 14.47
N CYS A 83 17.48 22.92 15.67
CA CYS A 83 17.33 23.87 16.77
C CYS A 83 18.04 25.20 16.47
N LYS A 84 19.25 25.17 15.87
CA LYS A 84 19.93 26.38 15.42
C LYS A 84 19.13 27.13 14.36
N GLU A 85 18.54 26.41 13.39
CA GLU A 85 17.68 27.05 12.38
C GLU A 85 16.47 27.74 13.01
N ALA A 86 15.77 27.08 13.95
CA ALA A 86 14.64 27.66 14.64
C ALA A 86 15.00 28.94 15.38
N ILE A 87 16.06 28.89 16.19
CA ILE A 87 16.53 30.03 16.99
C ILE A 87 17.07 31.15 16.12
N ASN A 88 17.82 30.84 15.05
CA ASN A 88 18.31 31.89 14.14
C ASN A 88 17.17 32.61 13.40
N ASN A 89 16.10 31.88 13.07
CA ASN A 89 14.93 32.52 12.47
C ASN A 89 14.20 33.44 13.45
N ASP A 90 14.05 33.03 14.71
CA ASP A 90 13.49 33.90 15.76
C ASP A 90 14.40 35.12 16.05
N ALA A 91 15.73 34.92 16.08
CA ALA A 91 16.69 35.98 16.21
C ALA A 91 16.61 37.04 15.09
N LYS A 92 16.31 36.61 13.85
CA LYS A 92 16.05 37.58 12.77
C LYS A 92 14.84 38.44 13.07
N ILE A 93 13.77 37.87 13.61
CA ILE A 93 12.56 38.59 13.98
C ILE A 93 12.90 39.63 15.07
N TYR A 94 13.60 39.22 16.15
CA TYR A 94 14.02 40.16 17.21
C TYR A 94 14.84 41.33 16.65
N ARG A 95 15.82 41.08 15.78
CA ARG A 95 16.65 42.10 15.15
C ARG A 95 15.84 43.04 14.26
N THR A 96 14.89 42.53 13.49
CA THR A 96 13.99 43.36 12.66
C THR A 96 13.22 44.36 13.49
N TYR A 97 12.90 44.01 14.74
CA TYR A 97 12.24 44.90 15.70
C TYR A 97 13.20 45.61 16.64
N GLY A 98 14.48 45.77 16.25
CA GLY A 98 15.47 46.55 16.96
C GLY A 98 16.00 45.98 18.27
N LYS A 99 15.74 44.69 18.53
CA LYS A 99 16.23 43.99 19.74
C LYS A 99 17.51 43.22 19.44
N ASP A 100 18.60 43.51 20.14
CA ASP A 100 19.84 42.72 20.06
C ASP A 100 19.71 41.46 20.90
N CYS A 101 19.80 40.33 20.25
CA CYS A 101 19.73 38.99 20.86
C CYS A 101 21.10 38.28 20.94
N SER A 102 22.21 38.99 20.70
CA SER A 102 23.55 38.41 20.62
C SER A 102 24.01 37.73 21.90
N ALA A 103 23.67 38.27 23.07
CA ALA A 103 23.97 37.68 24.37
C ALA A 103 23.08 36.48 24.65
N ALA A 104 21.76 36.60 24.39
CA ALA A 104 20.77 35.54 24.58
C ALA A 104 21.08 34.29 23.73
N LEU A 105 21.56 34.48 22.51
CA LEU A 105 21.97 33.37 21.63
C LEU A 105 23.16 32.54 22.14
N ARG A 106 23.95 33.11 23.07
CA ARG A 106 25.09 32.43 23.72
C ARG A 106 24.76 31.94 25.13
N SER A 107 23.49 32.00 25.52
CA SER A 107 23.11 31.63 26.87
C SER A 107 23.36 30.17 27.21
N VAL A 108 23.66 29.91 28.46
CA VAL A 108 23.84 28.56 29.01
C VAL A 108 22.53 27.77 28.96
N ALA A 109 21.38 28.45 29.12
CA ALA A 109 20.05 27.85 29.05
C ALA A 109 19.82 27.19 27.70
N LEU A 110 20.00 27.88 26.59
CA LEU A 110 19.87 27.34 25.24
C LEU A 110 20.78 26.11 24.99
N SER A 111 22.06 26.21 25.45
CA SER A 111 23.01 25.09 25.33
C SER A 111 22.57 23.89 26.13
N ASN A 112 22.07 24.07 27.35
CA ASN A 112 21.62 22.97 28.21
C ASN A 112 20.35 22.29 27.66
N THR A 113 19.38 23.09 27.17
CA THR A 113 18.16 22.59 26.53
C THR A 113 18.51 21.71 25.29
N LEU A 114 19.42 22.17 24.43
CA LEU A 114 19.87 21.38 23.27
C LEU A 114 20.55 20.08 23.71
N LYS A 115 21.48 20.12 24.68
CA LYS A 115 22.16 18.93 25.22
C LYS A 115 21.18 17.93 25.81
N ALA A 116 20.18 18.40 26.55
CA ALA A 116 19.13 17.58 27.13
C ALA A 116 18.28 16.89 26.04
N GLY A 117 17.89 17.63 25.00
CA GLY A 117 17.15 17.09 23.85
C GLY A 117 17.91 15.99 23.13
N VAL A 118 19.20 16.20 22.82
CA VAL A 118 20.08 15.19 22.19
C VAL A 118 20.24 13.95 23.09
N LYS A 119 20.44 14.14 24.40
CA LYS A 119 20.55 13.04 25.35
C LYS A 119 19.28 12.20 25.41
N ASN A 120 18.12 12.83 25.46
CA ASN A 120 16.82 12.15 25.48
C ASN A 120 16.59 11.35 24.18
N ALA A 121 16.87 11.94 23.02
CA ALA A 121 16.72 11.27 21.72
C ALA A 121 17.64 10.04 21.59
N ASN A 122 18.88 10.13 22.05
CA ASN A 122 19.81 8.99 22.10
C ASN A 122 19.32 7.91 23.07
N GLY A 123 18.72 8.27 24.22
CA GLY A 123 18.08 7.35 25.15
C GLY A 123 16.91 6.59 24.52
N MET A 124 16.04 7.31 23.80
CA MET A 124 14.92 6.71 23.07
C MET A 124 15.39 5.71 22.00
N THR A 125 16.44 6.04 21.25
CA THR A 125 17.03 5.13 20.26
C THR A 125 17.60 3.86 20.90
N LYS A 126 18.25 3.97 22.05
CA LYS A 126 18.74 2.82 22.82
C LYS A 126 17.60 1.91 23.29
N ASN A 127 16.51 2.50 23.78
CA ASN A 127 15.31 1.75 24.19
C ASN A 127 14.64 1.07 23.00
N LEU A 128 14.58 1.73 21.83
CA LEU A 128 14.12 1.12 20.60
C LEU A 128 14.93 -0.13 20.25
N CYS A 129 16.26 -0.04 20.26
CA CYS A 129 17.13 -1.19 19.98
C CYS A 129 16.87 -2.35 20.94
N LYS A 130 16.70 -2.07 22.23
CA LYS A 130 16.36 -3.09 23.23
C LYS A 130 15.03 -3.79 22.88
N SER A 131 13.98 -3.02 22.59
CA SER A 131 12.67 -3.56 22.17
C SER A 131 12.78 -4.38 20.87
N MET A 132 13.62 -3.98 19.94
CA MET A 132 13.86 -4.74 18.69
C MET A 132 14.53 -6.09 18.96
N VAL A 133 15.50 -6.16 19.88
CA VAL A 133 16.13 -7.43 20.27
C VAL A 133 15.07 -8.36 20.89
N GLU A 134 14.34 -7.86 21.89
CA GLU A 134 13.33 -8.63 22.62
C GLU A 134 12.22 -9.15 21.70
N SER A 135 11.69 -8.28 20.83
CA SER A 135 10.67 -8.64 19.84
C SER A 135 11.18 -9.66 18.82
N SER A 136 12.42 -9.52 18.38
CA SER A 136 13.03 -10.47 17.44
C SER A 136 13.25 -11.84 18.09
N GLN A 137 13.72 -11.88 19.32
CA GLN A 137 13.90 -13.13 20.07
C GLN A 137 12.56 -13.85 20.27
N ALA A 138 11.53 -13.13 20.72
CA ALA A 138 10.19 -13.69 20.89
C ALA A 138 9.63 -14.27 19.58
N THR A 139 9.82 -13.54 18.47
CA THR A 139 9.39 -13.99 17.14
C THR A 139 10.13 -15.26 16.71
N VAL A 140 11.46 -15.31 16.83
CA VAL A 140 12.26 -16.49 16.47
C VAL A 140 11.84 -17.68 17.31
N THR A 141 11.72 -17.51 18.63
CA THR A 141 11.28 -18.56 19.55
C THR A 141 9.93 -19.13 19.14
N HIS A 142 8.95 -18.25 18.95
CA HIS A 142 7.59 -18.65 18.57
C HIS A 142 7.56 -19.43 17.25
N LEU A 143 8.22 -18.91 16.22
CA LEU A 143 8.21 -19.54 14.90
C LEU A 143 8.97 -20.87 14.87
N MET A 144 10.11 -20.98 15.57
CA MET A 144 10.85 -22.23 15.69
C MET A 144 10.07 -23.28 16.46
N ASP A 145 9.48 -22.95 17.61
CA ASP A 145 8.66 -23.89 18.39
C ASP A 145 7.44 -24.36 17.61
N LYS A 146 6.77 -23.44 16.91
CA LYS A 146 5.60 -23.78 16.07
C LYS A 146 5.98 -24.71 14.91
N ALA A 147 7.10 -24.45 14.24
CA ALA A 147 7.58 -25.31 13.17
C ALA A 147 7.98 -26.71 13.69
N TRP A 148 8.72 -26.76 14.80
CA TRP A 148 9.11 -28.00 15.43
C TRP A 148 7.91 -28.84 15.89
N LEU A 149 6.92 -28.23 16.56
CA LEU A 149 5.68 -28.90 16.97
C LEU A 149 4.92 -29.49 15.78
N LYS A 150 4.86 -28.76 14.65
CA LYS A 150 4.24 -29.26 13.42
C LYS A 150 4.95 -30.50 12.88
N VAL A 151 6.27 -30.47 12.82
CA VAL A 151 7.08 -31.62 12.37
C VAL A 151 6.88 -32.82 13.33
N GLN A 152 6.99 -32.61 14.65
CA GLN A 152 6.85 -33.65 15.66
C GLN A 152 5.43 -34.26 15.72
N SER A 153 4.41 -33.50 15.34
CA SER A 153 3.03 -34.00 15.31
C SER A 153 2.79 -35.06 14.23
N GLY A 154 3.69 -35.17 13.26
CA GLY A 154 3.53 -36.08 12.10
C GLY A 154 2.40 -35.69 11.13
N ALA A 155 1.63 -34.64 11.44
CA ALA A 155 0.50 -34.21 10.62
C ALA A 155 0.92 -33.29 9.44
N PHE A 156 2.15 -32.76 9.49
CA PHE A 156 2.68 -31.84 8.49
C PHE A 156 4.03 -32.33 7.98
N THR A 157 4.30 -32.08 6.70
CA THR A 157 5.64 -32.32 6.17
C THR A 157 6.63 -31.30 6.76
N TYR A 158 7.93 -31.64 6.72
CA TYR A 158 9.00 -30.72 7.07
C TYR A 158 8.89 -29.40 6.29
N GLN A 159 8.65 -29.51 4.97
CA GLN A 159 8.48 -28.36 4.09
C GLN A 159 7.25 -27.50 4.47
N ASP A 160 6.14 -28.13 4.88
CA ASP A 160 4.94 -27.38 5.30
C ASP A 160 5.22 -26.55 6.56
N ALA A 161 5.90 -27.13 7.53
CA ALA A 161 6.21 -26.46 8.79
C ALA A 161 7.11 -25.21 8.58
N ILE A 162 8.17 -25.36 7.79
CA ILE A 162 9.09 -24.26 7.49
C ILE A 162 8.41 -23.21 6.60
N TYR A 163 7.68 -23.65 5.57
CA TYR A 163 6.94 -22.73 4.71
C TYR A 163 6.00 -21.84 5.52
N ASP A 164 5.21 -22.44 6.42
CA ASP A 164 4.28 -21.69 7.26
C ASP A 164 4.99 -20.71 8.21
N ALA A 165 6.14 -21.12 8.78
CA ALA A 165 6.94 -20.24 9.64
C ALA A 165 7.48 -19.02 8.86
N VAL A 166 7.98 -19.23 7.63
CA VAL A 166 8.46 -18.13 6.77
C VAL A 166 7.31 -17.23 6.32
N VAL A 167 6.16 -17.79 5.96
CA VAL A 167 4.97 -17.02 5.57
C VAL A 167 4.46 -16.18 6.75
N GLU A 168 4.47 -16.74 7.96
CA GLU A 168 4.05 -16.03 9.17
C GLU A 168 5.04 -14.90 9.49
N LEU A 169 6.36 -15.15 9.47
CA LEU A 169 7.39 -14.11 9.59
C LEU A 169 7.17 -12.99 8.58
N ALA A 170 6.97 -13.34 7.32
CA ALA A 170 6.76 -12.38 6.24
C ALA A 170 5.47 -11.56 6.43
N LYS A 171 4.44 -12.12 7.05
CA LYS A 171 3.16 -11.46 7.35
C LYS A 171 3.26 -10.53 8.55
N GLN A 172 3.78 -11.02 9.66
CA GLN A 172 3.87 -10.27 10.91
C GLN A 172 5.02 -9.26 10.91
N GLY A 173 6.12 -9.59 10.22
CA GLY A 173 7.36 -8.84 10.31
C GLY A 173 8.01 -8.99 11.68
N ILE A 174 9.01 -8.17 11.93
CA ILE A 174 9.71 -8.04 13.22
C ILE A 174 10.03 -6.59 13.48
N ALA A 175 10.51 -6.32 14.70
CA ALA A 175 10.90 -4.98 15.11
C ALA A 175 9.71 -4.02 15.22
N THR A 176 8.74 -4.44 16.01
CA THR A 176 7.70 -3.56 16.52
C THR A 176 8.12 -2.99 17.87
N VAL A 177 7.70 -1.76 18.14
CA VAL A 177 7.79 -1.15 19.47
C VAL A 177 6.44 -1.31 20.14
N THR A 178 6.42 -2.03 21.26
CA THR A 178 5.21 -2.16 22.07
C THR A 178 5.24 -1.12 23.18
N TYR A 179 4.21 -0.32 23.27
CA TYR A 179 4.04 0.70 24.31
C TYR A 179 3.32 0.13 25.54
N PRO A 180 3.47 0.75 26.71
CA PRO A 180 2.74 0.32 27.92
C PRO A 180 1.22 0.25 27.74
N SER A 181 0.66 1.01 26.80
CA SER A 181 -0.76 0.94 26.42
C SER A 181 -1.16 -0.31 25.62
N GLY A 182 -0.22 -1.22 25.35
CA GLY A 182 -0.43 -2.38 24.47
C GLY A 182 -0.40 -2.08 22.98
N LYS A 183 -0.33 -0.81 22.60
CA LYS A 183 -0.19 -0.40 21.18
C LYS A 183 1.18 -0.81 20.66
N THR A 184 1.21 -1.32 19.42
CA THR A 184 2.45 -1.64 18.70
C THR A 184 2.59 -0.76 17.49
N ASP A 185 3.79 -0.23 17.26
CA ASP A 185 4.15 0.48 16.02
C ASP A 185 5.38 -0.18 15.39
N TRP A 186 5.48 -0.09 14.08
CA TRP A 186 6.72 -0.42 13.38
C TRP A 186 7.84 0.52 13.82
N ALA A 187 9.08 0.03 13.89
CA ALA A 187 10.20 0.82 14.39
C ALA A 187 10.44 2.10 13.56
N ASP A 188 10.27 2.06 12.22
CA ASP A 188 10.35 3.24 11.36
C ASP A 188 9.27 4.30 11.70
N VAL A 189 8.07 3.88 12.06
CA VAL A 189 6.98 4.78 12.50
C VAL A 189 7.28 5.36 13.88
N ALA A 190 7.77 4.52 14.81
CA ALA A 190 8.14 4.93 16.16
C ALA A 190 9.29 5.94 16.14
N VAL A 191 10.35 5.68 15.35
CA VAL A 191 11.50 6.59 15.19
C VAL A 191 11.08 7.92 14.56
N ARG A 192 10.30 7.89 13.47
CA ARG A 192 9.79 9.12 12.86
C ARG A 192 9.08 10.00 13.89
N ARG A 193 8.16 9.43 14.64
CA ARG A 193 7.41 10.15 15.66
C ARG A 193 8.32 10.70 16.75
N ALA A 194 9.23 9.86 17.27
CA ALA A 194 10.13 10.23 18.35
C ALA A 194 11.07 11.39 17.95
N VAL A 195 11.67 11.31 16.77
CA VAL A 195 12.62 12.32 16.28
C VAL A 195 11.91 13.63 15.97
N MET A 196 10.80 13.59 15.21
CA MET A 196 10.04 14.81 14.89
C MET A 196 9.54 15.52 16.16
N THR A 197 8.94 14.75 17.07
CA THR A 197 8.40 15.31 18.31
C THR A 197 9.53 15.85 19.19
N GLY A 198 10.61 15.10 19.35
CA GLY A 198 11.73 15.50 20.20
C GLY A 198 12.46 16.75 19.68
N ILE A 199 12.69 16.86 18.37
CA ILE A 199 13.26 18.08 17.76
C ILE A 199 12.30 19.26 17.95
N SER A 200 11.00 19.06 17.64
CA SER A 200 10.00 20.11 17.78
C SER A 200 9.88 20.61 19.22
N GLN A 201 9.90 19.72 20.20
CA GLN A 201 9.86 20.08 21.62
C GLN A 201 11.14 20.77 22.08
N THR A 202 12.32 20.26 21.67
CA THR A 202 13.61 20.88 22.03
C THR A 202 13.72 22.29 21.44
N ALA A 203 13.39 22.45 20.15
CA ALA A 203 13.38 23.76 19.50
C ALA A 203 12.37 24.69 20.17
N GLY A 204 11.15 24.21 20.48
CA GLY A 204 10.14 24.99 21.18
C GLY A 204 10.56 25.45 22.57
N GLN A 205 11.22 24.59 23.35
CA GLN A 205 11.75 25.01 24.65
C GLN A 205 12.86 26.07 24.49
N MET A 206 13.78 25.89 23.54
CA MET A 206 14.80 26.89 23.24
C MET A 206 14.19 28.24 22.80
N GLN A 207 13.09 28.21 22.04
CA GLN A 207 12.36 29.40 21.61
C GLN A 207 11.72 30.12 22.84
N LEU A 208 11.17 29.36 23.79
CA LEU A 208 10.65 29.91 25.05
C LEU A 208 11.77 30.47 25.93
N ASP A 209 12.91 29.78 26.03
CA ASP A 209 14.08 30.25 26.78
C ASP A 209 14.59 31.57 26.18
N LEU A 210 14.68 31.66 24.84
CA LEU A 210 15.05 32.89 24.15
C LEU A 210 14.02 34.01 24.37
N ALA A 211 12.72 33.68 24.30
CA ALA A 211 11.66 34.67 24.52
C ALA A 211 11.71 35.24 25.95
N ALA A 212 12.01 34.41 26.95
CA ALA A 212 12.18 34.87 28.33
C ALA A 212 13.39 35.82 28.48
N GLU A 213 14.54 35.54 27.87
CA GLU A 213 15.71 36.39 27.88
C GLU A 213 15.50 37.71 27.09
N MET A 214 14.59 37.71 26.13
CA MET A 214 14.24 38.88 25.31
C MET A 214 13.02 39.66 25.83
N ASP A 215 12.48 39.29 26.99
CA ASP A 215 11.25 39.84 27.57
C ASP A 215 10.10 39.93 26.54
N CYS A 216 9.85 38.80 25.87
CA CYS A 216 8.81 38.64 24.85
C CYS A 216 7.75 37.64 25.31
N ASP A 217 6.55 38.15 25.65
CA ASP A 217 5.46 37.32 26.16
C ASP A 217 4.53 36.76 25.07
N LEU A 218 4.55 37.34 23.86
CA LEU A 218 3.61 36.96 22.81
C LEU A 218 4.27 36.16 21.71
N VAL A 219 3.56 35.10 21.26
CA VAL A 219 3.97 34.27 20.14
C VAL A 219 2.82 34.06 19.17
N GLU A 220 3.10 34.07 17.88
CA GLU A 220 2.17 33.62 16.85
C GLU A 220 2.43 32.16 16.50
N VAL A 221 1.38 31.33 16.50
CA VAL A 221 1.45 29.92 16.10
C VAL A 221 1.23 29.79 14.61
N THR A 222 2.05 29.00 13.95
CA THR A 222 1.95 28.74 12.50
C THR A 222 0.65 28.05 12.13
N ALA A 223 0.21 28.20 10.89
CA ALA A 223 -0.93 27.50 10.32
C ALA A 223 -0.52 26.72 9.08
N HIS A 224 -1.16 25.56 8.87
CA HIS A 224 -1.03 24.81 7.64
C HIS A 224 -2.28 23.96 7.36
N MET A 225 -2.58 23.73 6.10
CA MET A 225 -3.65 22.83 5.67
C MET A 225 -3.35 21.37 6.02
N GLY A 226 -4.39 20.59 6.29
CA GLY A 226 -4.27 19.20 6.69
C GLY A 226 -3.74 19.03 8.12
N ALA A 227 -3.90 20.03 8.97
CA ALA A 227 -3.67 19.93 10.41
C ALA A 227 -4.71 18.99 11.05
N ARG A 228 -4.33 18.32 12.15
CA ARG A 228 -5.27 17.53 12.95
C ARG A 228 -6.49 18.39 13.32
N PRO A 229 -7.73 17.85 13.28
CA PRO A 229 -8.93 18.66 13.55
C PRO A 229 -8.88 19.46 14.87
N SER A 230 -8.32 18.87 15.96
CA SER A 230 -8.11 19.59 17.23
C SER A 230 -7.11 20.75 17.12
N HIS A 231 -6.14 20.67 16.20
CA HIS A 231 -5.15 21.71 15.97
C HIS A 231 -5.67 22.83 15.07
N ALA A 232 -6.62 22.53 14.19
CA ALA A 232 -7.27 23.52 13.33
C ALA A 232 -7.95 24.65 14.13
N LEU A 233 -8.35 24.37 15.37
CA LEU A 233 -9.04 25.33 16.22
C LEU A 233 -8.15 26.46 16.75
N TRP A 234 -6.87 26.18 16.92
CA TRP A 234 -5.92 27.11 17.56
C TRP A 234 -4.75 27.56 16.68
N GLN A 235 -4.53 26.94 15.53
CA GLN A 235 -3.47 27.37 14.61
C GLN A 235 -3.69 28.79 14.06
N GLY A 236 -2.63 29.46 13.64
CA GLY A 236 -2.68 30.81 13.04
C GLY A 236 -3.16 31.89 13.99
N LYS A 237 -2.99 31.73 15.31
CA LYS A 237 -3.41 32.71 16.32
C LYS A 237 -2.24 33.13 17.20
N VAL A 238 -2.40 34.26 17.87
CA VAL A 238 -1.43 34.83 18.83
C VAL A 238 -1.80 34.41 20.25
N TYR A 239 -0.78 34.06 21.03
CA TYR A 239 -0.91 33.60 22.42
C TYR A 239 0.08 34.25 23.35
N SER A 240 -0.27 34.35 24.63
CA SER A 240 0.62 34.79 25.70
C SER A 240 1.33 33.58 26.32
N ILE A 241 2.65 33.62 26.44
CA ILE A 241 3.45 32.57 27.10
C ILE A 241 3.12 32.52 28.59
N SER A 242 3.16 33.66 29.27
CA SER A 242 2.92 33.76 30.72
C SER A 242 1.43 33.63 31.09
N GLY A 243 0.53 33.96 30.16
CA GLY A 243 -0.92 34.08 30.43
C GLY A 243 -1.34 35.36 31.13
N LYS A 244 -0.46 36.35 31.25
CA LYS A 244 -0.76 37.65 31.87
C LYS A 244 -1.52 38.61 30.95
N SER A 245 -1.51 38.34 29.64
CA SER A 245 -2.23 39.17 28.68
C SER A 245 -3.73 39.06 28.87
N LYS A 246 -4.44 40.19 28.90
CA LYS A 246 -5.92 40.23 28.90
C LYS A 246 -6.51 39.99 27.50
N LYS A 247 -5.71 40.22 26.44
CA LYS A 247 -6.14 40.14 25.03
C LYS A 247 -5.86 38.81 24.42
N TYR A 248 -4.76 38.15 24.77
CA TYR A 248 -4.30 36.92 24.17
C TYR A 248 -4.37 35.76 25.17
N PRO A 249 -5.02 34.64 24.83
CA PRO A 249 -5.13 33.49 25.72
C PRO A 249 -3.75 32.87 26.00
N LYS A 250 -3.65 32.15 27.11
CA LYS A 250 -2.40 31.46 27.50
C LYS A 250 -2.07 30.34 26.55
N LEU A 251 -0.83 30.31 26.03
CA LEU A 251 -0.34 29.32 25.07
C LEU A 251 -0.62 27.88 25.52
N SER A 252 -0.18 27.51 26.72
CA SER A 252 -0.32 26.13 27.21
C SER A 252 -1.77 25.69 27.36
N THR A 253 -2.66 26.54 27.83
CA THR A 253 -4.07 26.24 28.05
C THR A 253 -4.84 26.13 26.73
N ALA A 254 -4.59 27.05 25.79
CA ALA A 254 -5.33 27.15 24.55
C ALA A 254 -4.89 26.10 23.52
N THR A 255 -3.61 25.72 23.50
CA THR A 255 -3.03 24.83 22.48
C THR A 255 -2.62 23.47 23.01
N GLY A 256 -2.73 23.23 24.31
CA GLY A 256 -2.21 22.01 24.94
C GLY A 256 -0.68 21.90 24.89
N TYR A 257 0.06 23.00 24.75
CA TYR A 257 1.52 22.95 24.77
C TYR A 257 2.03 22.26 26.04
N GLY A 258 2.93 21.29 25.86
CA GLY A 258 3.43 20.42 26.92
C GLY A 258 2.69 19.08 27.07
N THR A 259 1.59 18.88 26.34
CA THR A 259 0.89 17.59 26.27
C THR A 259 1.23 16.82 24.98
N GLY A 260 0.98 15.51 24.97
CA GLY A 260 1.30 14.67 23.82
C GLY A 260 0.48 14.96 22.56
N ASP A 261 -0.73 15.45 22.68
CA ASP A 261 -1.68 15.72 21.59
C ASP A 261 -1.85 17.23 21.29
N GLY A 262 -1.16 18.10 22.03
CA GLY A 262 -1.17 19.53 21.82
C GLY A 262 -0.08 20.06 20.88
N LEU A 263 0.16 21.36 20.96
CA LEU A 263 1.21 22.06 20.22
C LEU A 263 2.60 21.49 20.55
N LYS A 264 3.40 21.20 19.51
CA LYS A 264 4.71 20.52 19.63
C LYS A 264 4.62 19.10 20.20
N GLY A 265 3.41 18.52 20.34
CA GLY A 265 3.19 17.15 20.75
C GLY A 265 3.40 16.13 19.60
N TRP A 266 2.83 14.92 19.74
CA TRP A 266 3.06 13.81 18.80
C TRP A 266 2.61 14.13 17.37
N ASN A 267 3.58 14.07 16.44
CA ASN A 267 3.37 14.35 15.02
C ASN A 267 2.82 15.77 14.75
N CYS A 268 2.90 16.69 15.69
CA CYS A 268 2.56 18.08 15.47
C CYS A 268 3.60 18.71 14.53
N ARG A 269 3.15 19.44 13.52
CA ARG A 269 4.00 20.17 12.56
C ARG A 269 3.93 21.68 12.74
N HIS A 270 3.16 22.14 13.73
CA HIS A 270 3.07 23.55 14.07
C HIS A 270 4.32 23.99 14.82
N ASP A 271 4.70 25.23 14.58
CA ASP A 271 5.73 25.97 15.30
C ASP A 271 5.15 27.28 15.80
N PHE A 272 5.90 28.06 16.56
CA PHE A 272 5.56 29.39 16.96
C PHE A 272 6.81 30.30 16.89
N TYR A 273 6.59 31.60 16.87
CA TYR A 273 7.66 32.60 16.80
C TYR A 273 7.22 33.89 17.50
N PRO A 274 8.20 34.74 17.86
CA PRO A 274 7.92 36.01 18.59
C PRO A 274 6.91 36.89 17.85
N PHE A 275 5.99 37.49 18.61
CA PHE A 275 5.01 38.43 18.10
C PHE A 275 5.05 39.71 18.94
N PHE A 276 5.06 40.87 18.29
CA PHE A 276 5.11 42.20 18.92
C PHE A 276 3.82 42.96 18.61
N GLU A 277 2.99 43.17 19.63
CA GLU A 277 1.71 43.86 19.48
C GLU A 277 1.88 45.28 18.97
N GLY A 278 1.08 45.66 17.98
CA GLY A 278 1.14 47.01 17.36
C GLY A 278 2.27 47.20 16.35
N ILE A 279 3.17 46.21 16.20
CA ILE A 279 4.32 46.26 15.29
C ILE A 279 4.31 45.07 14.31
N SER A 280 4.10 43.85 14.83
CA SER A 280 4.06 42.64 13.99
C SER A 280 2.76 42.55 13.20
N GLU A 281 2.87 42.30 11.90
CA GLU A 281 1.75 41.82 11.09
C GLU A 281 1.60 40.30 11.24
N ARG A 282 0.36 39.83 11.27
CA ARG A 282 0.08 38.38 11.34
C ARG A 282 0.45 37.70 10.04
N ALA A 283 1.42 36.79 10.08
CA ALA A 283 1.87 36.04 8.92
C ALA A 283 1.01 34.80 8.66
N ASN A 284 0.31 34.28 9.69
CA ASN A 284 -0.53 33.10 9.56
C ASN A 284 -2.00 33.49 9.77
N LEU A 285 -2.82 33.22 8.77
CA LEU A 285 -4.27 33.37 8.88
C LEU A 285 -4.90 32.03 9.26
N PRO A 286 -6.05 32.05 9.98
CA PRO A 286 -6.83 30.85 10.21
C PRO A 286 -7.23 30.22 8.89
N VAL A 287 -7.09 28.88 8.80
CA VAL A 287 -7.50 28.12 7.62
C VAL A 287 -8.98 27.74 7.69
N ASP A 288 -9.61 27.51 6.55
CA ASP A 288 -10.94 26.92 6.50
C ASP A 288 -10.93 25.54 7.16
N VAL A 289 -11.74 25.36 8.20
CA VAL A 289 -11.76 24.13 9.01
C VAL A 289 -12.27 22.94 8.22
N THR A 290 -13.25 23.15 7.34
CA THR A 290 -13.85 22.08 6.53
C THR A 290 -12.85 21.53 5.54
N GLU A 291 -12.20 22.42 4.79
CA GLU A 291 -11.17 22.04 3.83
C GLU A 291 -9.93 21.47 4.53
N ASN A 292 -9.52 22.03 5.67
CA ASN A 292 -8.45 21.45 6.49
C ASN A 292 -8.73 20.01 6.89
N ASN A 293 -9.94 19.71 7.35
CA ASN A 293 -10.32 18.36 7.77
C ASN A 293 -10.35 17.40 6.59
N ARG A 294 -10.85 17.84 5.43
CA ARG A 294 -10.80 17.07 4.17
C ARG A 294 -9.36 16.72 3.81
N GLN A 295 -8.45 17.70 3.81
CA GLN A 295 -7.02 17.47 3.50
C GLN A 295 -6.35 16.57 4.54
N TYR A 296 -6.70 16.69 5.81
CA TYR A 296 -6.22 15.79 6.85
C TYR A 296 -6.62 14.33 6.56
N GLU A 297 -7.89 14.06 6.26
CA GLU A 297 -8.38 12.72 5.95
C GLU A 297 -7.69 12.11 4.72
N LEU A 298 -7.55 12.90 3.64
CA LEU A 298 -6.82 12.47 2.45
C LEU A 298 -5.37 12.10 2.78
N SER A 299 -4.69 12.91 3.59
CA SER A 299 -3.33 12.63 4.03
C SER A 299 -3.23 11.35 4.86
N GLN A 300 -4.24 11.04 5.71
CA GLN A 300 -4.25 9.80 6.48
C GLN A 300 -4.46 8.56 5.58
N LYS A 301 -5.33 8.66 4.56
CA LYS A 301 -5.52 7.60 3.55
C LYS A 301 -4.24 7.36 2.76
N GLN A 302 -3.59 8.40 2.27
CA GLN A 302 -2.29 8.30 1.59
C GLN A 302 -1.25 7.58 2.46
N ARG A 303 -1.09 7.99 3.72
CA ARG A 303 -0.16 7.37 4.68
C ARG A 303 -0.48 5.90 4.96
N ALA A 304 -1.76 5.51 4.96
CA ALA A 304 -2.16 4.12 5.11
C ALA A 304 -1.71 3.27 3.90
N MET A 305 -1.86 3.79 2.68
CA MET A 305 -1.38 3.15 1.45
C MET A 305 0.14 3.02 1.44
N GLU A 306 0.88 4.07 1.78
CA GLU A 306 2.35 4.09 1.88
C GLU A 306 2.85 3.03 2.88
N ARG A 307 2.25 2.93 4.08
CA ARG A 307 2.56 1.88 5.07
C ARG A 307 2.32 0.47 4.51
N SER A 308 1.22 0.29 3.77
CA SER A 308 0.87 -0.99 3.15
C SER A 308 1.88 -1.42 2.08
N ILE A 309 2.43 -0.46 1.30
CA ILE A 309 3.50 -0.69 0.34
C ILE A 309 4.79 -1.12 1.05
N ARG A 310 5.23 -0.37 2.09
CA ARG A 310 6.43 -0.75 2.87
C ARG A 310 6.32 -2.14 3.50
N ALA A 311 5.16 -2.47 4.08
CA ALA A 311 4.93 -3.81 4.62
C ALA A 311 5.06 -4.90 3.55
N THR A 312 4.60 -4.65 2.31
CA THR A 312 4.73 -5.59 1.20
C THR A 312 6.19 -5.73 0.75
N LYS A 313 6.96 -4.64 0.69
CA LYS A 313 8.40 -4.66 0.37
C LYS A 313 9.21 -5.46 1.41
N ARG A 314 8.92 -5.29 2.71
CA ARG A 314 9.55 -6.10 3.79
C ARG A 314 9.19 -7.58 3.68
N ARG A 315 7.94 -7.90 3.33
CA ARG A 315 7.50 -9.27 3.08
C ARG A 315 8.27 -9.94 1.94
N LEU A 316 8.47 -9.22 0.83
CA LEU A 316 9.28 -9.68 -0.29
C LEU A 316 10.74 -9.90 0.13
N ALA A 317 11.29 -9.05 0.98
CA ALA A 317 12.64 -9.22 1.51
C ALA A 317 12.78 -10.47 2.39
N ALA A 318 11.75 -10.82 3.18
CA ALA A 318 11.73 -12.07 3.96
C ALA A 318 11.75 -13.30 3.05
N TYR A 319 10.88 -13.32 2.02
CA TYR A 319 10.88 -14.42 1.04
C TYR A 319 12.20 -14.51 0.28
N ASP A 320 12.75 -13.40 -0.19
CA ASP A 320 14.06 -13.37 -0.88
C ASP A 320 15.17 -13.95 0.00
N GLY A 321 15.20 -13.59 1.30
CA GLY A 321 16.13 -14.15 2.25
C GLY A 321 16.00 -15.66 2.42
N ALA A 322 14.77 -16.18 2.57
CA ALA A 322 14.52 -17.61 2.69
C ALA A 322 14.84 -18.37 1.40
N ILE A 323 14.44 -17.85 0.22
CA ILE A 323 14.71 -18.45 -1.09
C ILE A 323 16.21 -18.54 -1.35
N SER A 324 16.98 -17.52 -0.95
CA SER A 324 18.43 -17.50 -1.20
C SER A 324 19.22 -18.52 -0.38
N GLU A 325 18.60 -19.05 0.67
CA GLU A 325 19.28 -19.90 1.65
C GLU A 325 18.82 -21.35 1.65
N THR A 326 17.58 -21.63 1.18
CA THR A 326 17.07 -23.02 1.15
C THR A 326 17.62 -23.81 -0.03
N GLU A 327 18.07 -25.04 0.24
CA GLU A 327 18.49 -26.03 -0.76
C GLU A 327 17.32 -26.94 -1.17
N ASP A 328 16.23 -26.96 -0.41
CA ASP A 328 15.04 -27.77 -0.73
C ASP A 328 14.25 -27.13 -1.90
N GLU A 329 14.26 -27.77 -3.05
CA GLU A 329 13.65 -27.27 -4.27
C GLU A 329 12.11 -27.20 -4.21
N VAL A 330 11.47 -28.03 -3.37
CA VAL A 330 10.00 -27.98 -3.17
C VAL A 330 9.64 -26.76 -2.35
N LEU A 331 10.33 -26.55 -1.24
CA LEU A 331 10.17 -25.38 -0.39
C LEU A 331 10.50 -24.09 -1.17
N LYS A 332 11.61 -24.10 -1.90
CA LYS A 332 12.05 -22.97 -2.72
C LYS A 332 10.99 -22.56 -3.75
N ARG A 333 10.40 -23.53 -4.48
CA ARG A 333 9.32 -23.29 -5.44
C ARG A 333 8.08 -22.69 -4.78
N ARG A 334 7.70 -23.20 -3.60
CA ARG A 334 6.55 -22.69 -2.83
C ARG A 334 6.78 -21.24 -2.37
N LEU A 335 7.95 -20.94 -1.83
CA LEU A 335 8.34 -19.58 -1.43
C LEU A 335 8.44 -18.64 -2.64
N GLN A 336 8.95 -19.13 -3.78
CA GLN A 336 8.99 -18.39 -5.04
C GLN A 336 7.58 -18.02 -5.53
N ASN A 337 6.60 -18.90 -5.41
CA ASN A 337 5.22 -18.60 -5.75
C ASN A 337 4.63 -17.49 -4.85
N GLN A 338 4.97 -17.48 -3.55
CA GLN A 338 4.57 -16.39 -2.64
C GLN A 338 5.26 -15.07 -3.00
N PHE A 339 6.55 -15.11 -3.34
CA PHE A 339 7.29 -13.94 -3.78
C PHE A 339 6.65 -13.33 -5.04
N GLU A 340 6.35 -14.13 -6.05
CA GLU A 340 5.72 -13.70 -7.30
C GLU A 340 4.33 -13.10 -7.04
N ARG A 341 3.50 -13.76 -6.23
CA ARG A 341 2.18 -13.25 -5.84
C ARG A 341 2.26 -11.90 -5.14
N HIS A 342 3.19 -11.74 -4.20
CA HIS A 342 3.35 -10.48 -3.47
C HIS A 342 4.02 -9.39 -4.31
N SER A 343 4.77 -9.74 -5.34
CA SER A 343 5.28 -8.81 -6.35
C SER A 343 4.13 -8.18 -7.15
N ALA A 344 3.14 -8.97 -7.56
CA ALA A 344 1.94 -8.47 -8.21
C ALA A 344 1.09 -7.59 -7.27
N ILE A 345 0.97 -7.99 -6.00
CA ILE A 345 0.29 -7.18 -4.97
C ILE A 345 1.02 -5.84 -4.78
N LEU A 346 2.36 -5.82 -4.79
CA LEU A 346 3.15 -4.59 -4.69
C LEU A 346 2.84 -3.64 -5.85
N LYS A 347 2.90 -4.13 -7.08
CA LYS A 347 2.60 -3.33 -8.29
C LYS A 347 1.18 -2.74 -8.22
N THR A 348 0.19 -3.55 -7.83
CA THR A 348 -1.19 -3.10 -7.67
C THR A 348 -1.32 -1.99 -6.62
N LYS A 349 -0.62 -2.10 -5.48
CA LYS A 349 -0.65 -1.09 -4.42
C LYS A 349 0.03 0.21 -4.85
N GLU A 350 1.16 0.13 -5.55
CA GLU A 350 1.87 1.29 -6.08
C GLU A 350 1.01 2.03 -7.12
N LYS A 351 0.34 1.30 -8.02
CA LYS A 351 -0.61 1.86 -8.98
C LYS A 351 -1.77 2.59 -8.29
N ARG A 352 -2.40 1.93 -7.29
CA ARG A 352 -3.50 2.55 -6.52
C ARG A 352 -3.08 3.81 -5.76
N LEU A 353 -1.85 3.85 -5.24
CA LEU A 353 -1.33 5.05 -4.58
C LEU A 353 -1.16 6.19 -5.60
N SER A 354 -0.60 5.90 -6.79
CA SER A 354 -0.49 6.90 -7.87
C SER A 354 -1.85 7.44 -8.26
N GLU A 355 -2.79 6.56 -8.61
CA GLU A 355 -4.16 6.94 -8.98
C GLU A 355 -4.86 7.77 -7.89
N PHE A 356 -4.67 7.40 -6.62
CA PHE A 356 -5.22 8.17 -5.50
C PHE A 356 -4.61 9.56 -5.39
N CYS A 357 -3.29 9.69 -5.56
CA CYS A 357 -2.61 10.99 -5.55
C CYS A 357 -3.07 11.86 -6.72
N ASP A 358 -3.10 11.31 -7.93
CA ASP A 358 -3.51 12.01 -9.14
C ASP A 358 -4.98 12.51 -9.04
N THR A 359 -5.88 11.65 -8.53
CA THR A 359 -7.31 12.01 -8.38
C THR A 359 -7.56 13.11 -7.34
N ASN A 360 -6.70 13.22 -6.31
CA ASN A 360 -6.91 14.13 -5.19
C ASN A 360 -5.91 15.30 -5.16
N ASP A 361 -5.15 15.50 -6.24
CA ASP A 361 -4.11 16.53 -6.37
C ASP A 361 -3.10 16.49 -5.21
N LEU A 362 -2.64 15.25 -4.87
CA LEU A 362 -1.66 15.01 -3.83
C LEU A 362 -0.30 14.68 -4.42
N TYR A 363 0.76 15.14 -3.78
CA TYR A 363 2.11 14.78 -4.17
C TYR A 363 2.47 13.37 -3.68
N PRO A 364 2.92 12.44 -4.57
CA PRO A 364 3.37 11.12 -4.17
C PRO A 364 4.74 11.20 -3.48
N GLU A 365 4.77 10.93 -2.20
CA GLU A 365 5.97 10.97 -1.34
C GLU A 365 6.82 9.71 -1.53
N LYS A 366 7.71 9.71 -2.53
CA LYS A 366 8.54 8.55 -2.89
C LYS A 366 9.39 8.01 -1.73
N ASP A 367 9.92 8.90 -0.90
CA ASP A 367 10.75 8.53 0.25
C ASP A 367 9.93 7.76 1.31
N ARG A 368 8.64 8.04 1.42
CA ARG A 368 7.75 7.34 2.36
C ARG A 368 7.41 5.91 1.98
N VAL A 369 7.58 5.51 0.74
CA VAL A 369 7.39 4.14 0.27
C VAL A 369 8.71 3.38 0.12
N ARG A 370 9.82 4.04 0.43
CA ARG A 370 11.17 3.47 0.39
C ARG A 370 11.36 2.45 1.54
N VAL A 371 12.04 1.37 1.24
CA VAL A 371 12.52 0.37 2.19
C VAL A 371 13.95 0.04 1.80
N VAL A 372 14.93 0.44 2.62
CA VAL A 372 16.36 0.37 2.25
C VAL A 372 16.77 -1.07 2.03
N GLY A 373 16.45 -2.04 2.72
CA GLY A 373 16.81 -3.45 2.43
C GLY A 373 16.08 -4.06 1.22
N PHE A 374 15.13 -3.34 0.61
CA PHE A 374 14.53 -3.66 -0.69
C PHE A 374 15.38 -3.00 -1.81
N ASN A 375 16.59 -3.52 -1.99
CA ASN A 375 17.59 -2.96 -2.91
C ASN A 375 17.22 -3.19 -4.39
N LYS A 376 18.06 -2.66 -5.30
CA LYS A 376 17.87 -2.76 -6.75
C LYS A 376 17.68 -4.22 -7.21
N SER A 377 18.45 -5.17 -6.64
CA SER A 377 18.35 -6.59 -6.98
C SER A 377 17.00 -7.18 -6.61
N VAL A 378 16.52 -6.96 -5.37
CA VAL A 378 15.19 -7.45 -4.93
C VAL A 378 14.08 -6.76 -5.70
N SER A 379 14.23 -5.47 -6.00
CA SER A 379 13.28 -4.72 -6.83
C SER A 379 13.17 -5.30 -8.24
N GLN A 380 14.29 -5.61 -8.89
CA GLN A 380 14.29 -6.27 -10.20
C GLN A 380 13.64 -7.67 -10.14
N LYS A 381 13.98 -8.48 -9.13
CA LYS A 381 13.34 -9.77 -8.91
C LYS A 381 11.82 -9.62 -8.74
N ALA A 382 11.36 -8.55 -8.07
CA ALA A 382 9.93 -8.27 -7.91
C ALA A 382 9.25 -7.90 -9.24
N VAL A 383 9.91 -7.16 -10.12
CA VAL A 383 9.39 -6.88 -11.48
C VAL A 383 9.24 -8.18 -12.27
N TYR A 384 10.28 -9.02 -12.28
CA TYR A 384 10.20 -10.34 -12.94
C TYR A 384 9.16 -11.25 -12.28
N GLY A 385 9.04 -11.21 -10.94
CA GLY A 385 8.05 -11.96 -10.19
C GLY A 385 6.62 -11.57 -10.54
N ASN A 386 6.34 -10.28 -10.67
CA ASN A 386 5.06 -9.77 -11.14
C ASN A 386 4.72 -10.31 -12.54
N ASN A 387 5.65 -10.26 -13.47
CA ASN A 387 5.45 -10.74 -14.84
C ASN A 387 5.22 -12.26 -14.87
N ARG A 388 6.00 -13.04 -14.09
CA ARG A 388 5.77 -14.49 -13.97
C ARG A 388 4.40 -14.81 -13.37
N TYR A 389 3.99 -14.07 -12.35
CA TYR A 389 2.66 -14.23 -11.74
C TYR A 389 1.56 -13.95 -12.76
N PHE A 390 1.67 -12.84 -13.51
CA PHE A 390 0.76 -12.50 -14.59
C PHE A 390 0.64 -13.63 -15.63
N VAL A 391 1.78 -14.09 -16.15
CA VAL A 391 1.81 -15.21 -17.13
C VAL A 391 1.16 -16.48 -16.57
N LYS A 392 1.45 -16.83 -15.29
CA LYS A 392 0.82 -17.99 -14.64
C LYS A 392 -0.69 -17.83 -14.51
N GLN A 393 -1.16 -16.63 -14.16
CA GLN A 393 -2.61 -16.36 -14.12
C GLN A 393 -3.25 -16.49 -15.50
N MET A 394 -2.66 -15.92 -16.54
CA MET A 394 -3.19 -16.03 -17.89
C MET A 394 -3.27 -17.49 -18.35
N LYS A 395 -2.22 -18.28 -18.07
CA LYS A 395 -2.22 -19.74 -18.32
C LYS A 395 -3.29 -20.47 -17.54
N SER A 396 -3.55 -20.10 -16.28
CA SER A 396 -4.62 -20.71 -15.48
C SER A 396 -6.02 -20.46 -16.03
N TYR A 397 -6.20 -19.43 -16.84
CA TYR A 397 -7.42 -19.17 -17.60
C TYR A 397 -7.47 -19.93 -18.95
N GLY A 398 -6.45 -20.71 -19.29
CA GLY A 398 -6.41 -21.43 -20.57
C GLY A 398 -5.79 -20.65 -21.73
N ILE A 399 -4.98 -19.62 -21.44
CA ILE A 399 -4.22 -18.89 -22.46
C ILE A 399 -2.81 -19.48 -22.50
N GLU A 400 -2.51 -20.30 -23.51
CA GLU A 400 -1.21 -20.99 -23.60
C GLU A 400 -0.04 -20.03 -23.87
N ASN A 401 -0.26 -19.06 -24.75
CA ASN A 401 0.72 -18.08 -25.19
C ASN A 401 0.35 -16.65 -24.74
N PRO A 402 0.37 -16.34 -23.43
CA PRO A 402 0.02 -15.00 -22.94
C PRO A 402 1.10 -13.98 -23.27
N PRO A 403 0.77 -12.67 -23.26
CA PRO A 403 1.78 -11.60 -23.30
C PRO A 403 2.84 -11.81 -22.22
N LYS A 404 4.11 -11.53 -22.56
CA LYS A 404 5.26 -11.80 -21.68
C LYS A 404 5.27 -10.97 -20.40
N SER A 405 4.56 -9.85 -20.36
CA SER A 405 4.45 -8.98 -19.18
C SER A 405 3.10 -8.27 -19.11
N LEU A 406 2.76 -7.84 -17.88
CA LEU A 406 1.56 -7.03 -17.65
C LEU A 406 1.62 -5.70 -18.43
N ASP A 407 2.78 -5.06 -18.50
CA ASP A 407 2.96 -3.79 -19.20
C ASP A 407 2.67 -3.94 -20.71
N ILE A 408 3.09 -5.05 -21.33
CA ILE A 408 2.74 -5.36 -22.74
C ILE A 408 1.22 -5.50 -22.88
N PHE A 409 0.57 -6.21 -21.98
CA PHE A 409 -0.88 -6.41 -22.00
C PHE A 409 -1.65 -5.09 -21.79
N GLU A 410 -1.20 -4.24 -20.84
CA GLU A 410 -1.77 -2.92 -20.61
C GLU A 410 -1.59 -2.00 -21.85
N ASN A 411 -0.45 -2.04 -22.52
CA ASN A 411 -0.22 -1.32 -23.77
C ASN A 411 -1.15 -1.80 -24.91
N MET A 412 -1.35 -3.12 -25.03
CA MET A 412 -2.33 -3.67 -25.99
C MET A 412 -3.75 -3.17 -25.69
N LYS A 413 -4.10 -3.06 -24.42
CA LYS A 413 -5.39 -2.50 -23.98
C LYS A 413 -5.51 -1.02 -24.28
N TYR A 414 -4.47 -0.23 -23.97
CA TYR A 414 -4.44 1.21 -24.26
C TYR A 414 -4.61 1.50 -25.76
N ASN A 415 -3.95 0.71 -26.61
CA ASN A 415 -4.05 0.81 -28.06
C ASN A 415 -5.32 0.16 -28.65
N ASN A 416 -6.29 -0.23 -27.83
CA ASN A 416 -7.53 -0.88 -28.28
C ASN A 416 -7.32 -2.11 -29.16
N SER A 417 -6.23 -2.86 -28.95
CA SER A 417 -5.91 -4.05 -29.74
C SER A 417 -7.09 -5.03 -29.78
N PRO A 418 -7.54 -5.47 -30.98
CA PRO A 418 -8.61 -6.46 -31.13
C PRO A 418 -8.31 -7.76 -30.37
N GLU A 419 -7.06 -8.20 -30.41
CA GLU A 419 -6.62 -9.40 -29.69
C GLU A 419 -6.74 -9.23 -28.16
N CYS A 420 -6.41 -8.05 -27.63
CA CYS A 420 -6.58 -7.76 -26.21
C CYS A 420 -8.06 -7.73 -25.80
N LYS A 421 -8.93 -7.16 -26.64
CA LYS A 421 -10.38 -7.17 -26.40
C LYS A 421 -10.92 -8.60 -26.35
N LEU A 422 -10.58 -9.43 -27.33
CA LEU A 422 -11.00 -10.82 -27.40
C LEU A 422 -10.47 -11.64 -26.23
N MET A 423 -9.21 -11.44 -25.82
CA MET A 423 -8.60 -12.10 -24.67
C MET A 423 -9.28 -11.69 -23.35
N ASN A 424 -9.64 -10.41 -23.20
CA ASN A 424 -10.38 -9.92 -22.03
C ASN A 424 -11.81 -10.49 -21.97
N ALA A 425 -12.49 -10.58 -23.10
CA ALA A 425 -13.82 -11.21 -23.21
C ALA A 425 -13.74 -12.68 -22.77
N TYR A 426 -12.78 -13.42 -23.28
CA TYR A 426 -12.52 -14.81 -22.91
C TYR A 426 -12.26 -14.94 -21.38
N ILE A 427 -11.31 -14.18 -20.82
CA ILE A 427 -10.98 -14.21 -19.39
C ILE A 427 -12.21 -13.89 -18.53
N THR A 428 -13.00 -12.90 -18.95
CA THR A 428 -14.21 -12.48 -18.25
C THR A 428 -15.24 -13.60 -18.20
N SER A 429 -15.44 -14.29 -19.31
CA SER A 429 -16.37 -15.42 -19.42
C SER A 429 -15.91 -16.63 -18.58
N VAL A 430 -14.60 -16.95 -18.60
CA VAL A 430 -14.02 -17.99 -17.74
C VAL A 430 -14.21 -17.63 -16.24
N LYS A 431 -13.91 -16.39 -15.84
CA LYS A 431 -14.09 -15.93 -14.45
C LYS A 431 -15.53 -15.98 -13.99
N LYS A 432 -16.48 -15.73 -14.88
CA LYS A 432 -17.92 -15.83 -14.61
C LYS A 432 -18.43 -17.29 -14.66
N GLY A 433 -17.59 -18.26 -14.98
CA GLY A 433 -17.98 -19.66 -15.10
C GLY A 433 -18.89 -19.96 -16.29
N LYS A 434 -18.89 -19.10 -17.33
CA LYS A 434 -19.71 -19.30 -18.53
C LYS A 434 -19.25 -20.48 -19.39
N PHE A 435 -17.97 -20.85 -19.30
CA PHE A 435 -17.37 -22.09 -19.80
C PHE A 435 -16.07 -22.40 -19.04
N SER A 436 -15.57 -23.63 -19.20
CA SER A 436 -14.36 -24.09 -18.52
C SER A 436 -13.08 -23.49 -19.13
N PRO A 437 -12.03 -23.19 -18.33
CA PRO A 437 -10.69 -22.85 -18.85
C PRO A 437 -10.12 -23.91 -19.80
N LEU A 438 -10.57 -25.17 -19.70
CA LEU A 438 -10.17 -26.27 -20.58
C LEU A 438 -10.61 -26.10 -22.04
N VAL A 439 -11.55 -25.19 -22.31
CA VAL A 439 -11.90 -24.79 -23.68
C VAL A 439 -10.67 -24.21 -24.38
N GLY A 440 -9.83 -23.45 -23.66
CA GLY A 440 -8.62 -22.81 -24.17
C GLY A 440 -8.91 -21.57 -25.01
N TYR A 441 -8.02 -20.58 -24.87
CA TYR A 441 -8.19 -19.31 -25.62
C TYR A 441 -8.05 -19.50 -27.13
N ASP A 442 -7.17 -20.38 -27.57
CA ASP A 442 -6.94 -20.61 -29.00
C ASP A 442 -8.18 -21.21 -29.68
N HIS A 443 -8.88 -22.13 -29.00
CA HIS A 443 -10.17 -22.64 -29.49
C HIS A 443 -11.25 -21.55 -29.52
N TYR A 444 -11.35 -20.74 -28.46
CA TYR A 444 -12.28 -19.61 -28.41
C TYR A 444 -12.01 -18.61 -29.54
N LYS A 445 -10.75 -18.26 -29.78
CA LYS A 445 -10.32 -17.36 -30.87
C LYS A 445 -10.65 -17.95 -32.25
N LYS A 446 -10.38 -19.25 -32.43
CA LYS A 446 -10.72 -19.97 -33.66
C LYS A 446 -12.22 -19.92 -33.93
N LEU A 447 -13.03 -20.28 -32.93
CA LEU A 447 -14.49 -20.25 -33.03
C LEU A 447 -15.03 -18.81 -33.28
N HIS A 448 -14.47 -17.82 -32.60
CA HIS A 448 -14.83 -16.42 -32.87
C HIS A 448 -14.59 -16.03 -34.33
N ASN A 449 -13.47 -16.46 -34.92
CA ASN A 449 -13.15 -16.18 -36.33
C ASN A 449 -14.06 -17.01 -37.27
N GLU A 450 -14.36 -18.26 -36.95
CA GLU A 450 -15.29 -19.11 -37.71
C GLU A 450 -16.69 -18.51 -37.74
N ILE A 451 -17.21 -18.01 -36.61
CA ILE A 451 -18.49 -17.31 -36.53
C ILE A 451 -18.47 -16.07 -37.44
N ASN A 452 -17.42 -15.25 -37.35
CA ASN A 452 -17.31 -14.06 -38.19
C ASN A 452 -17.25 -14.43 -39.69
N ASN A 453 -16.46 -15.42 -40.07
CA ASN A 453 -16.30 -15.81 -41.48
C ASN A 453 -17.55 -16.48 -42.08
N SER A 454 -18.31 -17.21 -41.21
CA SER A 454 -19.46 -18.00 -41.69
C SER A 454 -20.79 -17.26 -41.62
N LEU A 455 -20.94 -16.33 -40.63
CA LEU A 455 -22.23 -15.71 -40.33
C LEU A 455 -22.28 -14.21 -40.63
N VAL A 456 -21.17 -13.47 -40.47
CA VAL A 456 -21.15 -12.03 -40.77
C VAL A 456 -21.22 -11.82 -42.28
N GLY A 457 -22.07 -10.90 -42.71
CA GLY A 457 -22.39 -10.64 -44.10
C GLY A 457 -23.54 -11.49 -44.64
N LEU A 458 -24.04 -12.50 -43.91
CA LEU A 458 -25.27 -13.19 -44.31
C LEU A 458 -26.50 -12.32 -44.08
N THR A 459 -27.50 -12.52 -44.92
CA THR A 459 -28.80 -11.87 -44.81
C THR A 459 -29.82 -12.87 -44.23
N THR A 460 -30.56 -12.49 -43.22
CA THR A 460 -31.60 -13.31 -42.60
C THR A 460 -32.85 -13.42 -43.50
N THR A 461 -33.76 -14.36 -43.16
CA THR A 461 -35.03 -14.58 -43.89
C THR A 461 -35.89 -13.33 -44.03
N ASN A 462 -35.74 -12.34 -43.20
CA ASN A 462 -36.47 -11.07 -43.26
C ASN A 462 -35.61 -9.86 -43.65
N GLY A 463 -34.44 -10.07 -44.23
CA GLY A 463 -33.63 -9.04 -44.87
C GLY A 463 -32.65 -8.29 -43.92
N ILE A 464 -32.38 -8.78 -42.73
CA ILE A 464 -31.38 -8.16 -41.81
C ILE A 464 -30.00 -8.71 -42.13
N GLU A 465 -29.04 -7.83 -42.40
CA GLU A 465 -27.63 -8.18 -42.59
C GLU A 465 -26.95 -8.38 -41.24
N ILE A 466 -26.21 -9.48 -41.07
CA ILE A 466 -25.45 -9.78 -39.88
C ILE A 466 -24.12 -9.03 -39.91
N THR A 467 -23.89 -8.16 -38.94
CA THR A 467 -22.71 -7.26 -38.87
C THR A 467 -21.65 -7.71 -37.88
N GLY A 468 -21.97 -8.62 -36.96
CA GLY A 468 -21.04 -9.07 -35.92
C GLY A 468 -21.69 -9.96 -34.86
N GLN A 469 -20.93 -10.25 -33.82
CA GLN A 469 -21.36 -11.07 -32.68
C GLN A 469 -21.03 -10.42 -31.34
N SER A 470 -21.85 -10.68 -30.34
CA SER A 470 -21.55 -10.31 -28.93
C SER A 470 -20.73 -11.39 -28.25
N ASP A 471 -20.01 -11.01 -27.15
CA ASP A 471 -19.30 -11.99 -26.30
C ASP A 471 -20.27 -13.04 -25.73
N HIS A 472 -21.51 -12.69 -25.48
CA HIS A 472 -22.54 -13.58 -25.01
C HIS A 472 -22.96 -14.62 -26.06
N PHE A 473 -22.91 -14.27 -27.34
CA PHE A 473 -23.24 -15.19 -28.42
C PHE A 473 -22.27 -16.38 -28.46
N ILE A 474 -20.97 -16.13 -28.44
CA ILE A 474 -19.96 -17.18 -28.48
C ILE A 474 -20.00 -18.06 -27.20
N GLU A 475 -20.33 -17.49 -26.01
CA GLU A 475 -20.57 -18.27 -24.81
C GLU A 475 -21.72 -19.28 -25.00
N ARG A 476 -22.75 -18.92 -25.76
CA ARG A 476 -23.89 -19.76 -26.07
C ARG A 476 -23.57 -20.83 -27.11
N VAL A 477 -22.74 -20.53 -28.08
CA VAL A 477 -22.25 -21.50 -29.07
C VAL A 477 -21.43 -22.60 -28.39
N ILE A 478 -20.55 -22.25 -27.46
CA ILE A 478 -19.69 -23.21 -26.71
C ILE A 478 -20.52 -24.09 -25.77
N GLY A 479 -21.48 -23.53 -25.07
CA GLY A 479 -22.23 -24.23 -24.01
C GLY A 479 -21.44 -24.37 -22.70
N VAL A 480 -22.05 -25.00 -21.68
CA VAL A 480 -21.45 -25.18 -20.34
C VAL A 480 -22.08 -26.36 -19.60
N ILE A 481 -21.30 -27.09 -18.81
CA ILE A 481 -21.78 -28.22 -18.01
C ILE A 481 -22.71 -27.79 -16.88
N LYS A 482 -22.38 -26.65 -16.23
CA LYS A 482 -23.19 -26.05 -15.16
C LYS A 482 -23.24 -24.55 -15.37
N ASP A 483 -24.36 -24.07 -15.91
CA ASP A 483 -24.57 -22.62 -16.13
C ASP A 483 -24.66 -21.91 -14.77
N PRO A 484 -23.89 -20.84 -14.54
CA PRO A 484 -23.85 -20.14 -13.25
C PRO A 484 -25.17 -19.45 -12.88
N ASP A 485 -26.00 -19.09 -13.87
CA ASP A 485 -27.27 -18.41 -13.66
C ASP A 485 -28.41 -19.38 -13.35
N THR A 486 -28.40 -20.56 -13.96
CA THR A 486 -29.50 -21.54 -13.87
C THR A 486 -29.13 -22.81 -13.09
N GLY A 487 -27.85 -23.05 -12.85
CA GLY A 487 -27.35 -24.28 -12.22
C GLY A 487 -27.46 -25.54 -13.08
N LYS A 488 -27.98 -25.43 -14.31
CA LYS A 488 -28.25 -26.57 -15.22
C LYS A 488 -27.19 -26.65 -16.32
N LYS A 489 -27.07 -27.85 -16.92
CA LYS A 489 -26.29 -28.06 -18.15
C LYS A 489 -26.91 -27.23 -19.29
N ARG A 490 -26.05 -26.59 -20.09
CA ARG A 490 -26.45 -25.89 -21.30
C ARG A 490 -25.59 -26.41 -22.46
N LEU A 491 -26.20 -27.02 -23.42
CA LEU A 491 -25.55 -27.51 -24.63
C LEU A 491 -25.16 -26.33 -25.52
N GLY A 492 -24.07 -26.48 -26.26
CA GLY A 492 -23.71 -25.58 -27.35
C GLY A 492 -24.60 -25.78 -28.57
N VAL A 493 -24.40 -24.99 -29.60
CA VAL A 493 -25.15 -25.04 -30.87
C VAL A 493 -24.14 -25.09 -32.01
N GLU A 494 -24.32 -26.00 -32.96
CA GLU A 494 -23.46 -26.10 -34.13
C GLU A 494 -23.65 -24.93 -35.08
N LEU A 495 -22.56 -24.44 -35.71
CA LEU A 495 -22.60 -23.26 -36.58
C LEU A 495 -23.52 -23.45 -37.79
N GLN A 496 -23.61 -24.69 -38.33
CA GLN A 496 -24.50 -25.00 -39.43
C GLN A 496 -25.98 -24.86 -39.06
N ASP A 497 -26.36 -25.25 -37.84
CA ASP A 497 -27.75 -25.10 -37.35
C ASP A 497 -28.10 -23.64 -37.08
N ILE A 498 -27.09 -22.86 -36.62
CA ILE A 498 -27.23 -21.40 -36.47
C ILE A 498 -27.43 -20.73 -37.83
N GLN A 499 -26.62 -21.07 -38.81
CA GLN A 499 -26.74 -20.54 -40.16
C GLN A 499 -28.11 -20.88 -40.76
N ASP A 500 -28.56 -22.11 -40.64
CA ASP A 500 -29.88 -22.54 -41.12
C ASP A 500 -31.01 -21.75 -40.43
N ALA A 501 -30.90 -21.57 -39.11
CA ALA A 501 -31.89 -20.78 -38.36
C ALA A 501 -31.99 -19.34 -38.83
N LEU A 502 -30.89 -18.71 -39.24
CA LEU A 502 -30.84 -17.33 -39.70
C LEU A 502 -31.35 -17.17 -41.14
N THR A 503 -31.02 -18.13 -42.03
CA THR A 503 -31.31 -18.03 -43.46
C THR A 503 -32.63 -18.72 -43.88
N ASN A 504 -33.11 -19.74 -43.12
CA ASN A 504 -34.28 -20.54 -43.43
C ASN A 504 -35.31 -20.56 -42.29
N GLY A 505 -34.92 -20.17 -41.07
CA GLY A 505 -35.74 -20.24 -39.87
C GLY A 505 -36.90 -19.23 -39.86
N LYS A 506 -37.92 -19.51 -39.07
CA LYS A 506 -39.07 -18.65 -38.86
C LYS A 506 -38.66 -17.40 -38.06
N ALA A 507 -38.76 -16.21 -38.66
CA ALA A 507 -38.54 -14.95 -38.00
C ALA A 507 -39.74 -14.62 -37.09
N MET A 508 -39.47 -14.39 -35.78
CA MET A 508 -40.48 -13.95 -34.81
C MET A 508 -40.54 -12.42 -34.82
N LYS A 509 -41.59 -11.84 -34.26
CA LYS A 509 -41.69 -10.39 -34.09
C LYS A 509 -40.60 -9.88 -33.15
N PRO A 510 -39.99 -8.73 -33.44
CA PRO A 510 -39.02 -8.10 -32.54
C PRO A 510 -39.66 -7.84 -31.15
N LYS A 511 -38.85 -7.99 -30.08
CA LYS A 511 -39.27 -7.77 -28.70
C LYS A 511 -38.25 -6.89 -27.98
N ILE A 512 -38.73 -6.03 -27.09
CA ILE A 512 -37.87 -5.28 -26.16
C ILE A 512 -37.29 -6.26 -25.13
N SER A 513 -35.98 -6.21 -24.97
CA SER A 513 -35.26 -7.04 -23.99
C SER A 513 -35.52 -6.53 -22.57
N ARG A 514 -35.78 -7.49 -21.66
CA ARG A 514 -36.06 -7.21 -20.24
C ARG A 514 -35.13 -8.02 -19.36
N ASP A 515 -34.82 -7.50 -18.17
CA ASP A 515 -34.09 -8.25 -17.16
C ASP A 515 -34.99 -9.30 -16.45
N LYS A 516 -34.41 -10.03 -15.46
CA LYS A 516 -35.13 -11.06 -14.68
C LYS A 516 -36.32 -10.49 -13.86
N ASN A 517 -36.31 -9.19 -13.62
CA ASN A 517 -37.35 -8.46 -12.84
C ASN A 517 -38.39 -7.80 -13.74
N GLY A 518 -38.25 -7.95 -15.08
CA GLY A 518 -39.16 -7.36 -16.06
C GLY A 518 -38.81 -5.93 -16.47
N ASN A 519 -37.72 -5.33 -15.99
CA ASN A 519 -37.32 -3.99 -16.36
C ASN A 519 -36.74 -3.98 -17.78
N ILE A 520 -36.97 -2.90 -18.53
CA ILE A 520 -36.42 -2.71 -19.87
C ILE A 520 -34.90 -2.55 -19.77
N LEU A 521 -34.18 -3.26 -20.61
CA LEU A 521 -32.74 -3.08 -20.79
C LEU A 521 -32.47 -2.01 -21.83
N TYR A 522 -31.56 -1.09 -21.53
CA TYR A 522 -31.13 0.00 -22.40
C TYR A 522 -29.70 -0.22 -22.89
N ASP A 523 -29.38 0.30 -24.07
CA ASP A 523 -28.00 0.36 -24.60
C ASP A 523 -27.23 1.55 -24.00
N GLU A 524 -25.99 1.78 -24.48
CA GLU A 524 -25.14 2.87 -24.03
C GLU A 524 -25.68 4.26 -24.42
N ASP A 525 -26.53 4.32 -25.45
CA ASP A 525 -27.18 5.54 -25.94
C ASP A 525 -28.54 5.80 -25.28
N GLY A 526 -28.94 4.94 -24.33
CA GLY A 526 -30.21 5.07 -23.61
C GLY A 526 -31.44 4.60 -24.39
N LYS A 527 -31.27 3.87 -25.51
CA LYS A 527 -32.37 3.28 -26.28
C LYS A 527 -32.72 1.89 -25.74
N PRO A 528 -34.01 1.48 -25.76
CA PRO A 528 -34.40 0.13 -25.39
C PRO A 528 -33.70 -0.92 -26.27
N LYS A 529 -33.06 -1.90 -25.64
CA LYS A 529 -32.47 -3.04 -26.38
C LYS A 529 -33.56 -3.88 -27.02
N ILE A 530 -33.49 -4.07 -28.31
CA ILE A 530 -34.45 -4.87 -29.10
C ILE A 530 -33.77 -6.17 -29.53
N SER A 531 -34.49 -7.25 -29.50
CA SER A 531 -34.03 -8.55 -30.00
C SER A 531 -35.09 -9.21 -30.88
N GLN A 532 -34.65 -9.85 -31.97
CA GLN A 532 -35.50 -10.63 -32.84
C GLN A 532 -34.99 -12.08 -32.89
N LEU A 533 -35.92 -13.03 -32.79
CA LEU A 533 -35.62 -14.46 -32.71
C LEU A 533 -35.91 -15.15 -34.05
N PHE A 534 -34.96 -15.96 -34.51
CA PHE A 534 -35.05 -16.85 -35.66
C PHE A 534 -35.05 -18.29 -35.16
N VAL A 535 -35.98 -19.11 -35.63
CA VAL A 535 -36.28 -20.40 -34.99
C VAL A 535 -36.39 -21.50 -36.01
N THR A 536 -35.67 -22.60 -35.78
CA THR A 536 -35.84 -23.91 -36.43
C THR A 536 -36.25 -24.98 -35.42
N ASP A 537 -36.33 -26.21 -35.80
CA ASP A 537 -36.52 -27.38 -34.92
C ASP A 537 -35.27 -27.68 -34.07
N LYS A 538 -34.06 -27.29 -34.51
CA LYS A 538 -32.79 -27.57 -33.87
C LYS A 538 -32.34 -26.47 -32.90
N CYS A 539 -32.54 -25.22 -33.28
CA CYS A 539 -32.10 -24.09 -32.44
C CYS A 539 -32.94 -22.82 -32.62
N ALA A 540 -32.69 -21.87 -31.72
CA ALA A 540 -33.24 -20.52 -31.76
C ALA A 540 -32.10 -19.51 -31.64
N VAL A 541 -32.00 -18.57 -32.59
CA VAL A 541 -30.95 -17.55 -32.68
C VAL A 541 -31.57 -16.17 -32.51
N SER A 542 -30.99 -15.35 -31.65
CA SER A 542 -31.44 -13.98 -31.39
C SER A 542 -30.43 -12.98 -31.91
N ILE A 543 -30.91 -11.97 -32.65
CA ILE A 543 -30.10 -10.85 -33.15
C ILE A 543 -30.70 -9.52 -32.74
N ASN A 544 -29.90 -8.45 -32.76
CA ASN A 544 -30.40 -7.09 -32.70
C ASN A 544 -30.85 -6.68 -34.13
N PRO A 545 -32.15 -6.42 -34.37
CA PRO A 545 -32.64 -6.15 -35.72
C PRO A 545 -32.18 -4.79 -36.26
N GLU A 546 -31.77 -3.84 -35.43
CA GLU A 546 -31.28 -2.52 -35.85
C GLU A 546 -29.81 -2.54 -36.21
N THR A 547 -28.99 -3.34 -35.48
CA THR A 547 -27.53 -3.36 -35.69
C THR A 547 -27.04 -4.63 -36.39
N GLY A 548 -27.86 -5.64 -36.58
CA GLY A 548 -27.45 -6.94 -37.15
C GLY A 548 -26.52 -7.80 -36.28
N VAL A 549 -26.29 -7.40 -35.00
CA VAL A 549 -25.37 -8.11 -34.10
C VAL A 549 -26.03 -9.35 -33.49
N LEU A 550 -25.36 -10.51 -33.60
CA LEU A 550 -25.76 -11.76 -32.96
C LEU A 550 -25.69 -11.65 -31.44
N ILE A 551 -26.78 -11.92 -30.73
CA ILE A 551 -26.91 -11.74 -29.27
C ILE A 551 -26.71 -13.07 -28.54
N GLN A 552 -27.49 -14.10 -28.92
CA GLN A 552 -27.44 -15.42 -28.31
C GLN A 552 -28.02 -16.51 -29.22
N CYS A 553 -27.65 -17.77 -28.95
CA CYS A 553 -28.30 -18.94 -29.51
C CYS A 553 -28.63 -19.95 -28.40
N ASN A 554 -29.68 -20.75 -28.60
CA ASN A 554 -30.08 -21.81 -27.69
C ASN A 554 -30.49 -23.02 -28.47
N PRO A 555 -30.04 -24.25 -28.11
CA PRO A 555 -30.55 -25.49 -28.68
C PRO A 555 -32.02 -25.66 -28.28
N LYS A 556 -32.78 -26.38 -29.12
CA LYS A 556 -34.16 -26.75 -28.84
C LYS A 556 -34.30 -28.20 -28.44
#